data_510901d123e1f382e7ed222441aba38b
#
_entry.id   510901d123e1f382e7ed222441aba38b
#
_cell.length_a   1.000
_cell.length_b   1.000
_cell.length_c   1.000
_cell.angle_alpha   90.00
_cell.angle_beta   90.00
_cell.angle_gamma   90.00
#
_symmetry.space_group_name_H-M   'P 1'
#
loop_
_entity.id
_entity.type
_entity.pdbx_description
1 polymer ?
#
loop_
_entity_poly.entity_id
_entity_poly.type
_entity_poly.pdbx_seq_one_letter_code
_entity_poly.pdbx_strand_id
1 'polypeptide(L)'
;MPGIFSKILSLGSDKELREFRSIADKVNSLGDTYAKMPDDELAGQTALLRERHASGESLDDLLPEAFATAREASDRVLGMRHFDVQVIGGIALHRGMIAEMKTGEGKTLVSTLAGYLNALTGEGVHVVKIGRASCRERV
;
A
#
# COMPACT_ATOMS: atom_id res chain seq x y z
N MET A 1 -28.52 -7.72 -24.40
CA MET A 1 -27.53 -6.75 -24.92
C MET A 1 -26.95 -5.98 -23.74
N PRO A 2 -25.67 -6.14 -23.39
CA PRO A 2 -25.07 -5.29 -22.38
C PRO A 2 -24.92 -3.88 -22.97
N GLY A 3 -25.55 -2.90 -22.32
CA GLY A 3 -25.64 -1.54 -22.82
C GLY A 3 -24.27 -0.86 -22.90
N ILE A 4 -24.16 0.12 -23.78
CA ILE A 4 -22.99 0.98 -24.01
C ILE A 4 -22.43 1.55 -22.69
N PHE A 5 -23.27 1.78 -21.69
CA PHE A 5 -22.88 2.23 -20.34
C PHE A 5 -22.02 1.22 -19.57
N SER A 6 -22.26 -0.09 -19.69
CA SER A 6 -21.44 -1.09 -19.00
C SER A 6 -20.03 -1.18 -19.59
N LYS A 7 -19.89 -0.93 -20.89
CA LYS A 7 -18.61 -0.91 -21.59
C LYS A 7 -17.76 0.32 -21.27
N ILE A 8 -18.41 1.48 -21.03
CA ILE A 8 -17.71 2.71 -20.63
C ILE A 8 -17.20 2.62 -19.19
N LEU A 9 -17.99 2.04 -18.27
CA LEU A 9 -17.56 1.79 -16.89
C LEU A 9 -16.40 0.77 -16.82
N SER A 10 -16.44 -0.28 -17.65
CA SER A 10 -15.35 -1.28 -17.68
C SER A 10 -14.04 -0.71 -18.27
N LEU A 11 -14.11 0.20 -19.25
CA LEU A 11 -12.93 0.83 -19.84
C LEU A 11 -12.18 1.76 -18.87
N GLY A 12 -12.90 2.45 -17.98
CA GLY A 12 -12.30 3.27 -16.91
C GLY A 12 -11.59 2.37 -15.89
N SER A 13 -12.26 1.35 -15.42
CA SER A 13 -11.74 0.39 -14.44
C SER A 13 -10.52 -0.39 -14.97
N ASP A 14 -10.50 -0.76 -16.25
CA ASP A 14 -9.37 -1.46 -16.88
C ASP A 14 -8.12 -0.57 -17.03
N LYS A 15 -8.30 0.74 -17.23
CA LYS A 15 -7.20 1.70 -17.29
C LYS A 15 -6.60 1.92 -15.90
N GLU A 16 -7.43 2.15 -14.90
CA GLU A 16 -7.01 2.31 -13.51
C GLU A 16 -6.31 1.06 -12.98
N LEU A 17 -6.85 -0.11 -13.26
CA LEU A 17 -6.22 -1.38 -12.86
C LEU A 17 -4.84 -1.58 -13.51
N ARG A 18 -4.67 -1.17 -14.76
CA ARG A 18 -3.36 -1.21 -15.44
C ARG A 18 -2.37 -0.23 -14.79
N GLU A 19 -2.82 0.96 -14.41
CA GLU A 19 -2.01 1.94 -13.68
C GLU A 19 -1.58 1.36 -12.33
N PHE A 20 -2.49 0.80 -11.55
CA PHE A 20 -2.19 0.19 -10.25
C PHE A 20 -1.22 -0.99 -10.36
N ARG A 21 -1.35 -1.81 -11.40
CA ARG A 21 -0.39 -2.89 -11.69
C ARG A 21 1.00 -2.33 -12.00
N SER A 22 1.08 -1.29 -12.80
CA SER A 22 2.35 -0.63 -13.12
C SER A 22 3.02 -0.05 -11.85
N ILE A 23 2.24 0.50 -10.93
CA ILE A 23 2.77 0.97 -9.64
C ILE A 23 3.21 -0.23 -8.77
N ALA A 24 2.42 -1.29 -8.71
CA ALA A 24 2.79 -2.51 -7.99
C ALA A 24 4.08 -3.15 -8.54
N ASP A 25 4.27 -3.12 -9.85
CA ASP A 25 5.51 -3.58 -10.50
C ASP A 25 6.73 -2.73 -10.07
N LYS A 26 6.55 -1.41 -9.91
CA LYS A 26 7.60 -0.54 -9.34
C LYS A 26 7.91 -0.91 -7.89
N VAL A 27 6.89 -1.16 -7.06
CA VAL A 27 7.10 -1.66 -5.68
C VAL A 27 7.86 -2.97 -5.68
N ASN A 28 7.52 -3.89 -6.59
CA ASN A 28 8.20 -5.18 -6.72
C ASN A 28 9.66 -5.02 -7.14
N SER A 29 9.95 -4.12 -8.07
CA SER A 29 11.33 -3.87 -8.54
C SER A 29 12.26 -3.34 -7.44
N LEU A 30 11.70 -2.68 -6.43
CA LEU A 30 12.45 -2.21 -5.26
C LEU A 30 12.70 -3.31 -4.22
N GLY A 31 11.99 -4.45 -4.31
CA GLY A 31 12.00 -5.50 -3.30
C GLY A 31 13.38 -5.99 -2.93
N ASP A 32 14.23 -6.31 -3.92
CA ASP A 32 15.58 -6.83 -3.68
C ASP A 32 16.50 -5.79 -3.02
N THR A 33 16.31 -4.50 -3.32
CA THR A 33 17.06 -3.40 -2.73
C THR A 33 16.71 -3.27 -1.26
N TYR A 34 15.43 -3.24 -0.94
CA TYR A 34 14.94 -3.12 0.44
C TYR A 34 15.24 -4.37 1.29
N ALA A 35 15.20 -5.56 0.70
CA ALA A 35 15.56 -6.80 1.39
C ALA A 35 17.04 -6.86 1.84
N LYS A 36 17.91 -6.15 1.15
CA LYS A 36 19.35 -6.07 1.47
C LYS A 36 19.70 -4.96 2.46
N MET A 37 18.78 -4.03 2.73
CA MET A 37 19.03 -2.94 3.67
C MET A 37 19.20 -3.47 5.11
N PRO A 38 20.15 -2.99 5.90
CA PRO A 38 20.19 -3.19 7.33
C PRO A 38 18.93 -2.64 8.02
N ASP A 39 18.61 -3.12 9.23
CA ASP A 39 17.38 -2.71 9.94
C ASP A 39 17.36 -1.22 10.28
N ASP A 40 18.50 -0.66 10.61
CA ASP A 40 18.67 0.78 10.89
C ASP A 40 18.45 1.64 9.63
N GLU A 41 18.93 1.19 8.48
CA GLU A 41 18.71 1.86 7.20
C GLU A 41 17.24 1.78 6.78
N LEU A 42 16.60 0.61 6.93
CA LEU A 42 15.18 0.44 6.66
C LEU A 42 14.32 1.34 7.58
N ALA A 43 14.64 1.41 8.86
CA ALA A 43 13.96 2.30 9.81
C ALA A 43 14.16 3.78 9.45
N GLY A 44 15.34 4.15 8.95
CA GLY A 44 15.67 5.49 8.47
C GLY A 44 14.88 5.95 7.26
N GLN A 45 14.34 5.03 6.45
CA GLN A 45 13.54 5.36 5.26
C GLN A 45 12.34 6.26 5.60
N THR A 46 11.73 6.09 6.77
CA THR A 46 10.59 6.93 7.19
C THR A 46 10.98 8.40 7.32
N ALA A 47 12.13 8.68 7.89
CA ALA A 47 12.63 10.06 8.04
C ALA A 47 12.96 10.67 6.68
N LEU A 48 13.62 9.91 5.81
CA LEU A 48 13.96 10.33 4.44
C LEU A 48 12.72 10.65 3.61
N LEU A 49 11.72 9.78 3.62
CA LEU A 49 10.46 9.97 2.88
C LEU A 49 9.68 11.19 3.40
N ARG A 50 9.69 11.42 4.72
CA ARG A 50 9.07 12.62 5.32
C ARG A 50 9.78 13.90 4.89
N GLU A 51 11.10 13.92 4.86
CA GLU A 51 11.88 15.06 4.41
C GLU A 51 11.62 15.39 2.95
N ARG A 52 11.55 14.38 2.09
CA ARG A 52 11.21 14.54 0.66
C ARG A 52 9.80 15.10 0.49
N HIS A 53 8.83 14.59 1.26
CA HIS A 53 7.48 15.14 1.24
C HIS A 53 7.43 16.59 1.71
N ALA A 54 8.12 16.92 2.79
CA ALA A 54 8.23 18.31 3.29
C ALA A 54 8.90 19.25 2.27
N SER A 55 9.77 18.71 1.41
CA SER A 55 10.42 19.43 0.31
C SER A 55 9.54 19.61 -0.92
N GLY A 56 8.29 19.09 -0.91
CA GLY A 56 7.28 19.27 -1.95
C GLY A 56 7.06 18.06 -2.86
N GLU A 57 7.67 16.91 -2.60
CA GLU A 57 7.40 15.68 -3.35
C GLU A 57 6.01 15.13 -2.99
N SER A 58 5.25 14.70 -3.99
CA SER A 58 3.90 14.21 -3.76
C SER A 58 3.90 12.81 -3.13
N LEU A 59 2.82 12.48 -2.39
CA LEU A 59 2.66 11.13 -1.84
C LEU A 59 2.58 10.07 -2.95
N ASP A 60 2.05 10.41 -4.12
CA ASP A 60 2.00 9.52 -5.27
C ASP A 60 3.39 9.17 -5.81
N ASP A 61 4.31 10.13 -5.81
CA ASP A 61 5.70 9.89 -6.23
C ASP A 61 6.46 9.04 -5.20
N LEU A 62 6.19 9.26 -3.91
CA LEU A 62 6.78 8.51 -2.81
C LEU A 62 6.17 7.11 -2.61
N LEU A 63 4.98 6.85 -3.17
CA LEU A 63 4.21 5.64 -2.93
C LEU A 63 5.00 4.35 -3.17
N PRO A 64 5.76 4.18 -4.28
CA PRO A 64 6.47 2.93 -4.51
C PRO A 64 7.50 2.62 -3.42
N GLU A 65 8.26 3.62 -2.99
CA GLU A 65 9.29 3.48 -1.95
C GLU A 65 8.66 3.29 -0.56
N ALA A 66 7.61 4.04 -0.24
CA ALA A 66 6.87 3.90 1.01
C ALA A 66 6.25 2.49 1.14
N PHE A 67 5.64 1.98 0.06
CA PHE A 67 5.08 0.63 0.07
C PHE A 67 6.15 -0.46 0.12
N ALA A 68 7.29 -0.27 -0.53
CA ALA A 68 8.42 -1.18 -0.41
C ALA A 68 8.97 -1.22 1.03
N THR A 69 9.11 -0.05 1.68
CA THR A 69 9.51 0.06 3.09
C THR A 69 8.54 -0.69 4.02
N ALA A 70 7.24 -0.40 3.91
CA ALA A 70 6.23 -1.04 4.75
C ALA A 70 6.10 -2.54 4.51
N ARG A 71 6.24 -2.98 3.25
CA ARG A 71 6.22 -4.39 2.86
C ARG A 71 7.39 -5.16 3.46
N GLU A 72 8.59 -4.62 3.38
CA GLU A 72 9.79 -5.23 3.94
C GLU A 72 9.76 -5.23 5.47
N ALA A 73 9.35 -4.14 6.10
CA ALA A 73 9.17 -4.08 7.56
C ALA A 73 8.14 -5.10 8.06
N SER A 74 7.02 -5.26 7.35
CA SER A 74 5.99 -6.25 7.67
C SER A 74 6.53 -7.69 7.55
N ASP A 75 7.35 -7.96 6.55
CA ASP A 75 7.98 -9.26 6.36
C ASP A 75 8.93 -9.58 7.51
N ARG A 76 9.82 -8.65 7.87
CA ARG A 76 10.79 -8.86 8.96
C ARG A 76 10.15 -8.99 10.34
N VAL A 77 9.17 -8.15 10.64
CA VAL A 77 8.58 -8.06 12.00
C VAL A 77 7.47 -9.09 12.22
N LEU A 78 6.66 -9.34 11.19
CA LEU A 78 5.46 -10.17 11.29
C LEU A 78 5.57 -11.50 10.53
N GLY A 79 6.59 -11.67 9.70
CA GLY A 79 6.67 -12.79 8.75
C GLY A 79 5.55 -12.73 7.69
N MET A 80 4.99 -11.55 7.44
CA MET A 80 3.87 -11.35 6.53
C MET A 80 4.23 -10.36 5.43
N ARG A 81 4.71 -10.88 4.30
CA ARG A 81 4.96 -10.07 3.12
C ARG A 81 3.68 -9.84 2.35
N HIS A 82 3.39 -8.59 2.00
CA HIS A 82 2.21 -8.25 1.19
C HIS A 82 2.28 -8.88 -0.20
N PHE A 83 1.17 -9.47 -0.65
CA PHE A 83 0.99 -9.93 -2.03
C PHE A 83 0.66 -8.77 -2.96
N ASP A 84 0.87 -8.95 -4.27
CA ASP A 84 0.62 -7.90 -5.27
C ASP A 84 -0.82 -7.39 -5.26
N VAL A 85 -1.80 -8.29 -5.06
CA VAL A 85 -3.20 -7.90 -4.92
C VAL A 85 -3.45 -7.03 -3.69
N GLN A 86 -2.68 -7.22 -2.61
CA GLN A 86 -2.74 -6.39 -1.42
C GLN A 86 -2.08 -5.02 -1.64
N VAL A 87 -0.98 -4.97 -2.40
CA VAL A 87 -0.36 -3.72 -2.83
C VAL A 87 -1.35 -2.89 -3.67
N ILE A 88 -2.00 -3.52 -4.66
CA ILE A 88 -3.05 -2.88 -5.46
C ILE A 88 -4.20 -2.38 -4.59
N GLY A 89 -4.64 -3.17 -3.61
CA GLY A 89 -5.65 -2.75 -2.64
C GLY A 89 -5.21 -1.54 -1.82
N GLY A 90 -3.95 -1.48 -1.40
CA GLY A 90 -3.36 -0.33 -0.71
C GLY A 90 -3.34 0.94 -1.57
N ILE A 91 -3.02 0.80 -2.86
CA ILE A 91 -3.07 1.91 -3.84
C ILE A 91 -4.50 2.44 -3.96
N ALA A 92 -5.48 1.54 -4.12
CA ALA A 92 -6.88 1.92 -4.21
C ALA A 92 -7.36 2.69 -2.97
N LEU A 93 -6.97 2.24 -1.76
CA LEU A 93 -7.29 2.94 -0.52
C LEU A 93 -6.64 4.31 -0.45
N HIS A 94 -5.38 4.45 -0.84
CA HIS A 94 -4.70 5.75 -0.88
C HIS A 94 -5.39 6.72 -1.84
N ARG A 95 -5.88 6.23 -2.98
CA ARG A 95 -6.65 7.02 -3.96
C ARG A 95 -8.09 7.31 -3.54
N GLY A 96 -8.49 6.98 -2.31
CA GLY A 96 -9.85 7.21 -1.80
C GLY A 96 -10.90 6.27 -2.39
N MET A 97 -10.48 5.15 -2.97
CA MET A 97 -11.38 4.17 -3.57
C MET A 97 -11.75 3.07 -2.56
N ILE A 98 -12.82 2.36 -2.86
CA ILE A 98 -13.22 1.17 -2.11
C ILE A 98 -12.53 -0.06 -2.71
N ALA A 99 -11.69 -0.73 -1.91
CA ALA A 99 -11.07 -1.99 -2.28
C ALA A 99 -11.88 -3.16 -1.71
N GLU A 100 -12.63 -3.84 -2.55
CA GLU A 100 -13.34 -5.06 -2.15
C GLU A 100 -12.38 -6.25 -2.16
N MET A 101 -12.31 -6.96 -1.04
CA MET A 101 -11.47 -8.15 -0.87
C MET A 101 -12.27 -9.23 -0.15
N LYS A 102 -12.05 -10.50 -0.51
CA LYS A 102 -12.70 -11.64 0.14
C LYS A 102 -12.27 -11.79 1.59
N THR A 103 -13.07 -12.51 2.36
CA THR A 103 -12.74 -12.86 3.74
C THR A 103 -11.45 -13.71 3.76
N GLY A 104 -10.51 -13.36 4.65
CA GLY A 104 -9.22 -14.06 4.76
C GLY A 104 -8.09 -13.49 3.89
N GLU A 105 -8.36 -12.54 2.99
CA GLU A 105 -7.32 -11.95 2.10
C GLU A 105 -6.45 -10.85 2.76
N GLY A 106 -6.46 -10.75 4.09
CA GLY A 106 -5.53 -9.87 4.80
C GLY A 106 -5.86 -8.37 4.71
N LYS A 107 -7.15 -7.99 4.70
CA LYS A 107 -7.58 -6.57 4.65
C LYS A 107 -6.90 -5.67 5.68
N THR A 108 -6.62 -6.19 6.87
CA THR A 108 -5.92 -5.45 7.93
C THR A 108 -4.49 -5.12 7.51
N LEU A 109 -3.81 -6.07 6.88
CA LEU A 109 -2.45 -5.88 6.39
C LEU A 109 -2.41 -4.85 5.25
N VAL A 110 -3.42 -4.87 4.35
CA VAL A 110 -3.57 -3.88 3.28
C VAL A 110 -3.67 -2.45 3.82
N SER A 111 -4.43 -2.25 4.92
CA SER A 111 -4.60 -0.92 5.51
C SER A 111 -3.30 -0.32 6.04
N THR A 112 -2.29 -1.14 6.36
CA THR A 112 -0.99 -0.64 6.83
C THR A 112 -0.23 0.09 5.73
N LEU A 113 -0.34 -0.31 4.47
CA LEU A 113 0.30 0.34 3.33
C LEU A 113 -0.20 1.78 3.15
N ALA A 114 -1.51 1.94 2.99
CA ALA A 114 -2.12 3.27 2.85
C ALA A 114 -1.94 4.10 4.13
N GLY A 115 -2.05 3.48 5.31
CA GLY A 115 -1.83 4.14 6.60
C GLY A 115 -0.42 4.69 6.73
N TYR A 116 0.59 3.90 6.39
CA TYR A 116 1.99 4.32 6.45
C TYR A 116 2.28 5.49 5.50
N LEU A 117 1.86 5.36 4.23
CA LEU A 117 2.08 6.42 3.24
C LEU A 117 1.45 7.76 3.66
N ASN A 118 0.17 7.73 4.07
CA ASN A 118 -0.52 8.96 4.46
C ASN A 118 0.00 9.54 5.79
N ALA A 119 0.54 8.71 6.69
CA ALA A 119 1.16 9.17 7.93
C ALA A 119 2.47 9.96 7.72
N LEU A 120 3.07 9.89 6.53
CA LEU A 120 4.25 10.68 6.19
C LEU A 120 3.98 12.19 6.23
N THR A 121 2.73 12.62 5.98
CA THR A 121 2.32 14.03 6.06
C THR A 121 2.46 14.63 7.47
N GLY A 122 2.41 13.78 8.51
CA GLY A 122 2.39 14.23 9.91
C GLY A 122 1.02 14.69 10.41
N GLU A 123 -0.01 14.72 9.58
CA GLU A 123 -1.38 15.13 9.94
C GLU A 123 -2.16 14.07 10.74
N GLY A 124 -1.61 12.89 10.84
CA GLY A 124 -2.26 11.74 11.48
C GLY A 124 -3.15 10.94 10.54
N VAL A 125 -3.32 9.65 10.87
CA VAL A 125 -4.18 8.73 10.11
C VAL A 125 -5.08 7.97 11.07
N HIS A 126 -6.37 7.95 10.78
CA HIS A 126 -7.35 7.17 11.54
C HIS A 126 -7.68 5.87 10.80
N VAL A 127 -7.38 4.74 11.43
CA VAL A 127 -7.75 3.41 10.90
C VAL A 127 -8.89 2.86 11.72
N VAL A 128 -10.08 2.78 11.11
CA VAL A 128 -11.28 2.21 11.74
C VAL A 128 -11.47 0.79 11.25
N LYS A 129 -11.41 -0.17 12.17
CA LYS A 129 -11.55 -1.60 11.87
C LYS A 129 -12.69 -2.21 12.65
N ILE A 130 -13.57 -2.93 11.96
CA ILE A 130 -14.67 -3.69 12.55
C ILE A 130 -14.34 -5.19 12.41
N GLY A 131 -14.37 -5.94 13.53
CA GLY A 131 -14.21 -7.40 13.57
C GLY A 131 -13.05 -7.91 14.40
N ARG A 132 -13.16 -9.18 14.86
CA ARG A 132 -12.26 -9.82 15.83
C ARG A 132 -10.94 -10.36 15.26
N ALA A 133 -10.76 -10.38 13.96
CA ALA A 133 -9.62 -11.09 13.32
C ALA A 133 -8.26 -10.53 13.70
N SER A 134 -8.15 -9.27 14.16
CA SER A 134 -6.86 -8.67 14.54
C SER A 134 -6.43 -8.89 15.99
N CYS A 135 -7.32 -9.43 16.84
CA CYS A 135 -6.98 -9.69 18.25
C CYS A 135 -6.33 -11.06 18.48
N ARG A 136 -6.33 -11.97 17.50
CA ARG A 136 -5.75 -13.31 17.64
C ARG A 136 -4.29 -13.43 17.21
N GLU A 137 -3.74 -12.43 16.53
CA GLU A 137 -2.36 -12.46 16.07
C GLU A 137 -1.39 -11.69 16.97
N ARG A 138 -1.82 -11.38 18.20
CA ARG A 138 -0.90 -10.92 19.25
C ARG A 138 -0.72 -12.04 20.26
N VAL A 139 0.08 -13.01 19.91
CA VAL A 139 0.77 -13.86 20.86
C VAL A 139 2.21 -13.96 20.45
#